data_c2dd35b59834ebb7d60c284546f0f2c5
#
_entry.id   c2dd35b59834ebb7d60c284546f0f2c5
#
_cell.length_a   1.000
_cell.length_b   1.000
_cell.length_c   1.000
_cell.angle_alpha   90.00
_cell.angle_beta   90.00
_cell.angle_gamma   90.00
#
_symmetry.space_group_name_H-M   'P 1'
#
loop_
_entity.id
_entity.type
_entity.pdbx_description
1 polymer ?
#
loop_
_entity_poly.entity_id
_entity_poly.type
_entity_poly.pdbx_seq_one_letter_code
_entity_poly.pdbx_strand_id
1 'polypeptide(L)'
;IAGLLCLIPIAHPQILGMFGVETDVWDQLGAYQTGGAAAEFLRNTEFMEVEKPDDTTPERVNAIVNGAEDDPTPNVGVDHPNIVAIMNESWADFEDFGNLTLTESPMNYINSVSNAIHGHAYTSVFGAGTSTSEFEFLTGNSMNFLPSGSIPYQQYILGPTDSLATLLKGYGYETRAFHPGEQTSWQRNIAYPRLGFDSFKCGEDMDVPQTEEHGYVSDDSDFEQIIWEFEHKDESTPLFLFNVTIQNHGSYTVEDYPAEVQLADEPGAYPKAEQYLTLANKTDEAFKKLIDYFSAQTEPTILVMFGDHQRPSSRNFSIRRTVSRRTR
;
A
#
# COMPACT_ATOMS: atom_id res chain seq x y z
N ILE A 1 -39.55 -25.15 18.90
CA ILE A 1 -38.17 -25.56 19.23
C ILE A 1 -37.29 -25.47 17.98
N ALA A 2 -37.69 -26.07 16.84
CA ALA A 2 -36.89 -26.02 15.60
C ALA A 2 -36.61 -24.59 15.12
N GLY A 3 -37.62 -23.68 15.15
CA GLY A 3 -37.43 -22.28 14.79
C GLY A 3 -36.46 -21.53 15.70
N LEU A 4 -36.34 -21.89 16.97
CA LEU A 4 -35.39 -21.31 17.92
C LEU A 4 -33.96 -21.76 17.60
N LEU A 5 -33.79 -23.00 17.15
CA LEU A 5 -32.45 -23.53 16.77
C LEU A 5 -31.91 -22.85 15.50
N CYS A 6 -32.77 -22.39 14.59
CA CYS A 6 -32.35 -21.64 13.40
C CYS A 6 -31.89 -20.21 13.72
N LEU A 7 -32.23 -19.68 14.91
CA LEU A 7 -31.74 -18.35 15.32
C LEU A 7 -30.31 -18.36 15.88
N ILE A 8 -29.82 -19.53 16.29
CA ILE A 8 -28.47 -19.65 16.87
C ILE A 8 -27.38 -19.25 15.85
N PRO A 9 -27.35 -19.76 14.61
CA PRO A 9 -26.37 -19.33 13.62
C PRO A 9 -26.49 -17.85 13.21
N ILE A 10 -27.69 -17.27 13.35
CA ILE A 10 -27.89 -15.83 13.07
C ILE A 10 -27.28 -14.98 14.18
N ALA A 11 -27.41 -15.42 15.44
CA ALA A 11 -26.82 -14.70 16.58
C ALA A 11 -25.33 -14.98 16.79
N HIS A 12 -24.86 -16.14 16.34
CA HIS A 12 -23.49 -16.62 16.51
C HIS A 12 -22.98 -17.29 15.23
N PRO A 13 -22.68 -16.52 14.17
CA PRO A 13 -22.27 -17.05 12.86
C PRO A 13 -21.05 -17.97 12.92
N GLN A 14 -20.13 -17.71 13.86
CA GLN A 14 -18.92 -18.52 14.09
C GLN A 14 -19.20 -19.99 14.35
N ILE A 15 -20.38 -20.34 14.84
CA ILE A 15 -20.80 -21.73 15.04
C ILE A 15 -20.84 -22.52 13.72
N LEU A 16 -21.10 -21.86 12.61
CA LEU A 16 -21.12 -22.48 11.29
C LEU A 16 -19.74 -23.06 10.89
N GLY A 17 -18.65 -22.48 11.38
CA GLY A 17 -17.30 -23.04 11.21
C GLY A 17 -17.15 -24.45 11.78
N MET A 18 -17.88 -24.78 12.88
CA MET A 18 -17.88 -26.14 13.45
C MET A 18 -18.54 -27.17 12.51
N PHE A 19 -19.30 -26.71 11.53
CA PHE A 19 -19.96 -27.53 10.49
C PHE A 19 -19.24 -27.46 9.15
N GLY A 20 -18.00 -26.91 9.12
CA GLY A 20 -17.18 -26.83 7.90
C GLY A 20 -17.54 -25.69 6.96
N VAL A 21 -18.30 -24.69 7.42
CA VAL A 21 -18.54 -23.46 6.66
C VAL A 21 -17.38 -22.50 6.97
N GLU A 22 -16.40 -22.48 6.10
CA GLU A 22 -15.21 -21.64 6.23
C GLU A 22 -15.26 -20.52 5.21
N THR A 23 -15.14 -19.27 5.68
CA THR A 23 -15.03 -18.10 4.81
C THR A 23 -13.61 -17.98 4.25
N ASP A 24 -13.53 -17.70 2.97
CA ASP A 24 -12.29 -17.27 2.33
C ASP A 24 -12.54 -15.92 1.63
N VAL A 25 -11.94 -14.86 2.17
CA VAL A 25 -12.09 -13.50 1.63
C VAL A 25 -11.45 -13.32 0.27
N TRP A 26 -10.52 -14.22 -0.10
CA TRP A 26 -9.82 -14.21 -1.38
C TRP A 26 -10.45 -15.13 -2.43
N ASP A 27 -11.23 -16.13 -2.00
CA ASP A 27 -12.02 -17.01 -2.86
C ASP A 27 -13.47 -17.09 -2.35
N GLN A 28 -14.16 -15.98 -2.32
CA GLN A 28 -15.54 -15.92 -1.88
C GLN A 28 -16.47 -16.80 -2.71
N LEU A 29 -16.24 -16.88 -4.03
CA LEU A 29 -17.07 -17.72 -4.91
C LEU A 29 -16.93 -19.20 -4.54
N GLY A 30 -15.71 -19.68 -4.30
CA GLY A 30 -15.45 -21.04 -3.83
C GLY A 30 -16.07 -21.30 -2.47
N ALA A 31 -15.99 -20.36 -1.53
CA ALA A 31 -16.63 -20.45 -0.23
C ALA A 31 -18.16 -20.54 -0.36
N TYR A 32 -18.81 -19.70 -1.17
CA TYR A 32 -20.25 -19.77 -1.43
C TYR A 32 -20.68 -21.07 -2.13
N GLN A 33 -19.83 -21.65 -2.98
CA GLN A 33 -20.10 -22.93 -3.64
C GLN A 33 -20.03 -24.12 -2.68
N THR A 34 -19.13 -24.08 -1.71
CA THR A 34 -18.90 -25.15 -0.73
C THR A 34 -19.78 -25.04 0.50
N GLY A 35 -19.89 -23.87 1.09
CA GLY A 35 -20.65 -23.61 2.31
C GLY A 35 -22.14 -23.33 2.06
N GLY A 36 -22.49 -22.91 0.86
CA GLY A 36 -23.85 -22.52 0.48
C GLY A 36 -24.16 -21.06 0.83
N ALA A 37 -24.93 -20.39 -0.04
CA ALA A 37 -25.13 -18.94 0.00
C ALA A 37 -25.64 -18.38 1.33
N ALA A 38 -26.59 -19.06 1.99
CA ALA A 38 -27.16 -18.57 3.26
C ALA A 38 -26.17 -18.68 4.43
N ALA A 39 -25.41 -19.79 4.50
CA ALA A 39 -24.47 -20.01 5.58
C ALA A 39 -23.24 -19.10 5.43
N GLU A 40 -22.73 -18.97 4.22
CA GLU A 40 -21.61 -18.04 3.92
C GLU A 40 -22.00 -16.58 4.14
N PHE A 41 -23.19 -16.17 3.74
CA PHE A 41 -23.69 -14.83 4.05
C PHE A 41 -23.69 -14.56 5.56
N LEU A 42 -24.17 -15.51 6.37
CA LEU A 42 -24.16 -15.37 7.82
C LEU A 42 -22.74 -15.37 8.39
N ARG A 43 -21.85 -16.21 7.87
CA ARG A 43 -20.42 -16.20 8.29
C ARG A 43 -19.76 -14.86 7.97
N ASN A 44 -20.02 -14.30 6.81
CA ASN A 44 -19.45 -13.00 6.42
C ASN A 44 -19.94 -11.83 7.29
N THR A 45 -21.04 -11.97 8.05
CA THR A 45 -21.46 -10.92 9.00
C THR A 45 -20.48 -10.74 10.16
N GLU A 46 -19.61 -11.70 10.44
CA GLU A 46 -18.55 -11.55 11.45
C GLU A 46 -17.56 -10.42 11.10
N PHE A 47 -17.34 -10.19 9.80
CA PHE A 47 -16.45 -9.15 9.32
C PHE A 47 -17.08 -7.75 9.28
N MET A 48 -18.30 -7.61 9.75
CA MET A 48 -19.01 -6.33 9.80
C MET A 48 -18.89 -5.64 11.17
N GLU A 49 -18.49 -6.37 12.21
CA GLU A 49 -18.46 -5.86 13.57
C GLU A 49 -17.02 -5.70 14.05
N VAL A 50 -16.67 -4.48 14.41
CA VAL A 50 -15.38 -4.16 15.06
C VAL A 50 -15.58 -4.32 16.56
N GLU A 51 -14.81 -5.21 17.19
CA GLU A 51 -14.89 -5.42 18.62
C GLU A 51 -14.47 -4.17 19.39
N LYS A 52 -15.33 -3.70 20.24
CA LYS A 52 -15.01 -2.60 21.15
C LYS A 52 -14.23 -3.16 22.34
N PRO A 53 -13.02 -2.65 22.64
CA PRO A 53 -12.27 -3.06 23.84
C PRO A 53 -13.11 -2.86 25.11
N ASP A 54 -13.04 -3.81 26.04
CA ASP A 54 -13.85 -3.84 27.25
C ASP A 54 -13.66 -2.60 28.15
N ASP A 55 -12.48 -1.99 28.13
CA ASP A 55 -12.13 -0.83 28.95
C ASP A 55 -12.22 0.51 28.21
N THR A 56 -12.91 0.57 27.05
CA THR A 56 -13.09 1.80 26.30
C THR A 56 -14.09 2.72 26.99
N THR A 57 -13.58 3.61 27.84
CA THR A 57 -14.33 4.68 28.49
C THR A 57 -13.79 6.04 28.06
N PRO A 58 -14.59 7.14 28.11
CA PRO A 58 -14.10 8.48 27.81
C PRO A 58 -12.88 8.87 28.67
N GLU A 59 -12.85 8.44 29.94
CA GLU A 59 -11.74 8.70 30.87
C GLU A 59 -10.46 7.99 30.41
N ARG A 60 -10.58 6.75 29.95
CA ARG A 60 -9.45 5.96 29.43
C ARG A 60 -8.91 6.55 28.15
N VAL A 61 -9.79 6.91 27.22
CA VAL A 61 -9.39 7.55 25.94
C VAL A 61 -8.69 8.89 26.24
N ASN A 62 -9.26 9.73 27.10
CA ASN A 62 -8.63 10.99 27.50
C ASN A 62 -7.27 10.78 28.20
N ALA A 63 -7.14 9.74 29.01
CA ALA A 63 -5.86 9.42 29.67
C ALA A 63 -4.77 9.01 28.65
N ILE A 64 -5.14 8.29 27.59
CA ILE A 64 -4.22 7.93 26.50
C ILE A 64 -3.81 9.18 25.72
N VAL A 65 -4.79 9.99 25.29
CA VAL A 65 -4.54 11.23 24.53
C VAL A 65 -3.68 12.23 25.33
N ASN A 66 -4.02 12.43 26.60
CA ASN A 66 -3.27 13.35 27.47
C ASN A 66 -1.92 12.79 27.94
N GLY A 67 -1.72 11.47 27.85
CA GLY A 67 -0.47 10.80 28.19
C GLY A 67 0.45 10.58 26.97
N ALA A 68 -0.03 10.85 25.77
CA ALA A 68 0.83 10.93 24.59
C ALA A 68 1.72 12.17 24.79
N GLU A 69 3.00 11.95 25.06
CA GLU A 69 3.99 13.03 25.06
C GLU A 69 4.11 13.53 23.62
N ASP A 70 3.90 14.82 23.42
CA ASP A 70 4.34 15.47 22.18
C ASP A 70 5.84 15.19 22.06
N ASP A 71 6.25 14.42 21.07
CA ASP A 71 7.66 14.25 20.78
C ASP A 71 8.21 15.66 20.46
N PRO A 72 9.10 16.22 21.30
CA PRO A 72 9.67 17.51 21.06
C PRO A 72 10.74 17.40 19.96
N THR A 73 10.39 16.85 18.81
CA THR A 73 11.26 16.93 17.62
C THR A 73 11.53 18.41 17.39
N PRO A 74 12.77 18.84 17.48
CA PRO A 74 13.07 20.25 17.33
C PRO A 74 12.58 20.68 15.95
N ASN A 75 11.72 21.70 15.95
CA ASN A 75 11.33 22.36 14.72
C ASN A 75 12.64 22.88 14.08
N VAL A 76 13.12 22.17 13.07
CA VAL A 76 14.43 22.46 12.43
C VAL A 76 14.37 23.69 11.52
N GLY A 77 13.42 24.59 11.77
CA GLY A 77 13.43 25.91 11.17
C GLY A 77 13.07 25.99 9.70
N VAL A 78 12.45 24.94 9.16
CA VAL A 78 11.82 24.97 7.83
C VAL A 78 10.32 25.05 8.05
N ASP A 79 9.77 26.23 7.82
CA ASP A 79 8.33 26.42 7.88
C ASP A 79 7.66 25.72 6.68
N HIS A 80 6.91 24.64 6.96
CA HIS A 80 6.04 23.96 6.00
C HIS A 80 6.70 23.51 4.70
N PRO A 81 7.65 22.53 4.72
CA PRO A 81 8.19 21.96 3.49
C PRO A 81 7.08 21.25 2.70
N ASN A 82 7.21 21.18 1.38
CA ASN A 82 6.36 20.27 0.61
C ASN A 82 6.61 18.83 1.06
N ILE A 83 5.58 18.00 1.02
CA ILE A 83 5.65 16.59 1.39
C ILE A 83 5.11 15.75 0.24
N VAL A 84 5.96 14.92 -0.34
CA VAL A 84 5.60 13.95 -1.37
C VAL A 84 5.78 12.57 -0.77
N ALA A 85 4.67 11.87 -0.54
CA ALA A 85 4.67 10.51 -0.02
C ALA A 85 4.28 9.54 -1.15
N ILE A 86 5.20 8.63 -1.48
CA ILE A 86 5.06 7.65 -2.55
C ILE A 86 4.93 6.27 -1.92
N MET A 87 3.77 5.66 -2.07
CA MET A 87 3.57 4.26 -1.76
C MET A 87 3.74 3.45 -3.03
N ASN A 88 4.87 2.74 -3.12
CA ASN A 88 5.23 2.02 -4.33
C ASN A 88 4.64 0.61 -4.32
N GLU A 89 3.94 0.29 -5.40
CA GLU A 89 3.28 -1.01 -5.62
C GLU A 89 4.27 -2.17 -5.55
N SER A 90 3.95 -3.15 -4.72
CA SER A 90 4.72 -4.41 -4.57
C SER A 90 6.22 -4.21 -4.31
N TRP A 91 6.60 -3.08 -3.70
CA TRP A 91 8.00 -2.71 -3.48
C TRP A 91 8.60 -3.45 -2.29
N ALA A 92 9.53 -4.34 -2.57
CA ALA A 92 10.25 -5.07 -1.53
C ALA A 92 11.66 -5.43 -2.00
N ASP A 93 12.65 -5.28 -1.12
CA ASP A 93 14.02 -5.71 -1.41
C ASP A 93 14.13 -7.23 -1.29
N PHE A 94 14.38 -7.89 -2.42
CA PHE A 94 14.56 -9.32 -2.44
C PHE A 94 15.91 -9.78 -1.88
N GLU A 95 16.88 -8.90 -1.78
CA GLU A 95 18.15 -9.23 -1.15
C GLU A 95 17.98 -9.48 0.35
N ASP A 96 16.98 -8.85 0.98
CA ASP A 96 16.59 -9.09 2.38
C ASP A 96 15.99 -10.49 2.62
N PHE A 97 15.46 -11.16 1.59
CA PHE A 97 14.79 -12.46 1.73
C PHE A 97 15.70 -13.67 1.56
N GLY A 98 16.99 -13.48 1.43
CA GLY A 98 17.95 -14.60 1.36
C GLY A 98 19.17 -14.31 0.52
N ASN A 99 20.11 -15.26 0.49
CA ASN A 99 21.34 -15.15 -0.27
C ASN A 99 21.05 -15.31 -1.79
N LEU A 100 20.49 -14.29 -2.40
CA LEU A 100 20.35 -14.20 -3.85
C LEU A 100 21.61 -13.58 -4.43
N THR A 101 22.12 -14.14 -5.50
CA THR A 101 23.15 -13.51 -6.32
C THR A 101 22.48 -13.02 -7.58
N LEU A 102 22.38 -11.72 -7.73
CA LEU A 102 21.81 -11.07 -8.89
C LEU A 102 22.91 -10.57 -9.83
N THR A 103 22.58 -10.35 -11.08
CA THR A 103 23.51 -9.73 -12.05
C THR A 103 23.85 -8.30 -11.65
N GLU A 104 22.88 -7.62 -11.06
CA GLU A 104 23.03 -6.31 -10.41
C GLU A 104 21.93 -6.15 -9.34
N SER A 105 22.11 -5.26 -8.37
CA SER A 105 21.06 -4.95 -7.39
C SER A 105 19.96 -4.12 -8.06
N PRO A 106 18.69 -4.50 -7.92
CA PRO A 106 17.58 -3.73 -8.49
C PRO A 106 17.33 -2.40 -7.77
N MET A 107 17.95 -2.18 -6.62
CA MET A 107 17.77 -0.99 -5.76
C MET A 107 19.10 -0.28 -5.48
N ASN A 108 19.96 -0.23 -6.48
CA ASN A 108 21.31 0.37 -6.35
C ASN A 108 21.27 1.82 -5.91
N TYR A 109 20.42 2.62 -6.55
CA TYR A 109 20.38 4.05 -6.28
C TYR A 109 19.80 4.34 -4.90
N ILE A 110 18.61 3.83 -4.59
CA ILE A 110 17.94 4.12 -3.33
C ILE A 110 18.79 3.68 -2.13
N ASN A 111 19.47 2.53 -2.23
CA ASN A 111 20.37 2.05 -1.18
C ASN A 111 21.66 2.87 -1.06
N SER A 112 22.01 3.66 -2.07
CA SER A 112 23.20 4.52 -2.07
C SER A 112 22.97 5.94 -1.54
N VAL A 113 21.70 6.36 -1.39
CA VAL A 113 21.35 7.74 -0.97
C VAL A 113 21.74 7.96 0.48
N SER A 114 22.84 8.68 0.71
CA SER A 114 23.45 8.82 2.04
C SER A 114 22.82 9.91 2.91
N ASN A 115 22.09 10.86 2.31
CA ASN A 115 21.39 11.93 3.02
C ASN A 115 19.91 11.60 3.28
N ALA A 116 19.59 10.32 3.32
CA ALA A 116 18.24 9.80 3.58
C ALA A 116 18.20 8.99 4.88
N ILE A 117 17.00 8.85 5.43
CA ILE A 117 16.70 7.91 6.51
C ILE A 117 16.21 6.62 5.86
N HIS A 118 16.92 5.54 6.09
CA HIS A 118 16.55 4.22 5.62
C HIS A 118 15.97 3.39 6.76
N GLY A 119 14.98 2.56 6.44
CA GLY A 119 14.32 1.71 7.43
C GLY A 119 13.45 0.64 6.76
N HIS A 120 12.83 -0.20 7.58
CA HIS A 120 11.89 -1.23 7.13
C HIS A 120 10.48 -0.82 7.51
N ALA A 121 9.58 -0.80 6.52
CA ALA A 121 8.14 -0.68 6.75
C ALA A 121 7.53 -2.08 6.91
N TYR A 122 6.75 -2.27 7.97
CA TYR A 122 6.00 -3.51 8.20
C TYR A 122 4.55 -3.25 7.82
N THR A 123 4.06 -3.97 6.84
CA THR A 123 2.68 -3.86 6.35
C THR A 123 1.82 -5.02 6.88
N SER A 124 0.55 -4.76 7.11
CA SER A 124 -0.40 -5.75 7.62
C SER A 124 -0.87 -6.73 6.54
N VAL A 125 -0.49 -6.51 5.29
CA VAL A 125 -0.91 -7.31 4.14
C VAL A 125 0.28 -7.92 3.41
N PHE A 126 0.01 -9.00 2.68
CA PHE A 126 1.01 -9.72 1.90
C PHE A 126 0.43 -10.07 0.53
N GLY A 127 0.99 -9.47 -0.52
CA GLY A 127 0.71 -9.84 -1.90
C GLY A 127 -0.59 -9.31 -2.50
N ALA A 128 -1.33 -8.51 -1.76
CA ALA A 128 -2.50 -7.76 -2.19
C ALA A 128 -2.97 -6.86 -1.05
N GLY A 129 -3.95 -5.99 -1.30
CA GLY A 129 -4.55 -5.16 -0.26
C GLY A 129 -3.89 -3.78 -0.13
N THR A 130 -3.48 -3.20 -1.23
CA THR A 130 -2.86 -1.86 -1.31
C THR A 130 -3.62 -0.81 -0.50
N SER A 131 -4.97 -0.77 -0.62
CA SER A 131 -5.81 0.15 0.15
C SER A 131 -5.75 -0.04 1.67
N THR A 132 -5.30 -1.19 2.14
CA THR A 132 -5.06 -1.45 3.56
C THR A 132 -3.82 -0.70 4.05
N SER A 133 -2.73 -0.76 3.30
CA SER A 133 -1.50 -0.02 3.60
C SER A 133 -1.71 1.50 3.46
N GLU A 134 -2.51 1.93 2.47
CA GLU A 134 -2.94 3.33 2.34
C GLU A 134 -3.71 3.79 3.59
N PHE A 135 -4.67 2.97 4.05
CA PHE A 135 -5.47 3.27 5.25
C PHE A 135 -4.59 3.40 6.49
N GLU A 136 -3.67 2.47 6.71
CA GLU A 136 -2.77 2.52 7.86
C GLU A 136 -1.86 3.75 7.82
N PHE A 137 -1.28 4.06 6.67
CA PHE A 137 -0.42 5.22 6.49
C PHE A 137 -1.18 6.55 6.67
N LEU A 138 -2.33 6.68 6.00
CA LEU A 138 -3.07 7.95 5.99
C LEU A 138 -3.81 8.24 7.30
N THR A 139 -4.27 7.21 8.01
CA THR A 139 -5.10 7.41 9.21
C THR A 139 -4.35 7.14 10.53
N GLY A 140 -3.19 6.47 10.47
CA GLY A 140 -2.49 6.00 11.66
C GLY A 140 -3.21 4.86 12.40
N ASN A 141 -4.33 4.36 11.87
CA ASN A 141 -5.03 3.20 12.43
C ASN A 141 -4.36 1.90 11.99
N SER A 142 -4.50 0.85 12.78
CA SER A 142 -3.95 -0.46 12.43
C SER A 142 -5.04 -1.46 12.07
N MET A 143 -4.80 -2.23 11.02
CA MET A 143 -5.63 -3.37 10.64
C MET A 143 -5.71 -4.46 11.70
N ASN A 144 -4.77 -4.48 12.64
CA ASN A 144 -4.78 -5.44 13.75
C ASN A 144 -6.04 -5.35 14.64
N PHE A 145 -6.75 -4.22 14.57
CA PHE A 145 -7.99 -3.99 15.32
C PHE A 145 -9.25 -4.18 14.47
N LEU A 146 -9.09 -4.53 13.20
CA LEU A 146 -10.20 -4.77 12.29
C LEU A 146 -10.35 -6.27 12.01
N PRO A 147 -11.55 -6.74 11.68
CA PRO A 147 -11.76 -8.13 11.29
C PRO A 147 -10.87 -8.53 10.12
N SER A 148 -10.38 -9.76 10.14
CA SER A 148 -9.53 -10.29 9.06
C SER A 148 -10.22 -10.19 7.70
N GLY A 149 -9.48 -9.74 6.69
CA GLY A 149 -10.02 -9.54 5.35
C GLY A 149 -10.86 -8.28 5.15
N SER A 150 -10.91 -7.39 6.14
CA SER A 150 -11.55 -6.08 5.98
C SER A 150 -10.89 -5.27 4.87
N ILE A 151 -11.72 -4.52 4.14
CA ILE A 151 -11.32 -3.52 3.15
C ILE A 151 -11.75 -2.16 3.69
N PRO A 152 -10.86 -1.42 4.38
CA PRO A 152 -11.27 -0.24 5.14
C PRO A 152 -11.97 0.84 4.32
N TYR A 153 -11.50 1.09 3.09
CA TYR A 153 -12.10 2.09 2.21
C TYR A 153 -13.55 1.80 1.85
N GLN A 154 -13.93 0.53 1.81
CA GLN A 154 -15.29 0.10 1.48
C GLN A 154 -16.19 -0.06 2.72
N GLN A 155 -15.60 -0.39 3.87
CA GLN A 155 -16.35 -0.81 5.05
C GLN A 155 -16.34 0.21 6.18
N TYR A 156 -15.26 1.01 6.32
CA TYR A 156 -15.09 1.88 7.49
C TYR A 156 -14.93 3.37 7.16
N ILE A 157 -14.46 3.71 5.96
CA ILE A 157 -14.41 5.11 5.51
C ILE A 157 -15.78 5.51 4.93
N LEU A 158 -16.80 5.55 5.79
CA LEU A 158 -18.19 5.81 5.38
C LEU A 158 -18.57 7.29 5.37
N GLY A 159 -17.71 8.17 5.87
CA GLY A 159 -17.90 9.62 5.95
C GLY A 159 -16.57 10.33 6.17
N PRO A 160 -16.59 11.63 6.45
CA PRO A 160 -15.39 12.38 6.78
C PRO A 160 -14.61 11.70 7.91
N THR A 161 -13.33 11.45 7.68
CA THR A 161 -12.44 10.69 8.58
C THR A 161 -11.13 11.46 8.75
N ASP A 162 -10.67 11.56 9.98
CA ASP A 162 -9.39 12.18 10.28
C ASP A 162 -8.25 11.39 9.64
N SER A 163 -7.34 12.12 9.04
CA SER A 163 -6.21 11.55 8.30
C SER A 163 -5.02 12.50 8.28
N LEU A 164 -3.90 12.05 7.74
CA LEU A 164 -2.75 12.89 7.48
C LEU A 164 -3.11 14.08 6.56
N ALA A 165 -4.01 13.87 5.58
CA ALA A 165 -4.46 14.96 4.73
C ALA A 165 -5.27 16.02 5.50
N THR A 166 -6.22 15.61 6.35
CA THR A 166 -6.97 16.58 7.19
C THR A 166 -6.05 17.30 8.18
N LEU A 167 -5.08 16.59 8.76
CA LEU A 167 -4.10 17.18 9.67
C LEU A 167 -3.27 18.27 8.97
N LEU A 168 -2.65 17.93 7.83
CA LEU A 168 -1.81 18.85 7.08
C LEU A 168 -2.60 20.03 6.51
N LYS A 169 -3.84 19.80 6.09
CA LYS A 169 -4.75 20.88 5.70
C LYS A 169 -4.97 21.87 6.87
N GLY A 170 -5.04 21.38 8.10
CA GLY A 170 -5.11 22.24 9.30
C GLY A 170 -3.86 23.12 9.49
N TYR A 171 -2.74 22.74 8.90
CA TYR A 171 -1.50 23.52 8.85
C TYR A 171 -1.35 24.36 7.57
N GLY A 172 -2.38 24.42 6.73
CA GLY A 172 -2.39 25.25 5.53
C GLY A 172 -1.85 24.59 4.26
N TYR A 173 -1.70 23.27 4.25
CA TYR A 173 -1.29 22.54 3.06
C TYR A 173 -2.43 22.42 2.06
N GLU A 174 -2.11 22.51 0.76
CA GLU A 174 -2.91 21.91 -0.30
C GLU A 174 -2.66 20.39 -0.30
N THR A 175 -3.74 19.61 -0.41
CA THR A 175 -3.64 18.15 -0.29
C THR A 175 -4.15 17.46 -1.56
N ARG A 176 -3.25 16.78 -2.27
CA ARG A 176 -3.54 16.08 -3.51
C ARG A 176 -3.23 14.60 -3.39
N ALA A 177 -4.04 13.76 -4.03
CA ALA A 177 -3.75 12.35 -4.20
C ALA A 177 -3.66 12.02 -5.71
N PHE A 178 -2.78 11.07 -6.05
CA PHE A 178 -2.60 10.60 -7.41
C PHE A 178 -2.35 9.09 -7.45
N HIS A 179 -3.01 8.40 -8.39
CA HIS A 179 -2.80 6.98 -8.68
C HIS A 179 -2.97 6.73 -10.18
N PRO A 180 -1.94 6.24 -10.91
CA PRO A 180 -2.01 6.10 -12.36
C PRO A 180 -2.89 4.93 -12.87
N GLY A 181 -3.60 4.26 -11.97
CA GLY A 181 -4.62 3.25 -12.30
C GLY A 181 -6.03 3.84 -12.39
N GLU A 182 -7.04 2.98 -12.30
CA GLU A 182 -8.45 3.37 -12.35
C GLU A 182 -8.91 4.04 -11.06
N GLN A 183 -9.66 5.14 -11.17
CA GLN A 183 -10.18 5.90 -10.03
C GLN A 183 -11.10 5.10 -9.09
N THR A 184 -11.79 4.09 -9.61
CA THR A 184 -12.72 3.25 -8.85
C THR A 184 -12.06 2.09 -8.13
N SER A 185 -10.80 1.80 -8.46
CA SER A 185 -10.02 0.76 -7.77
C SER A 185 -9.98 1.05 -6.27
N TRP A 186 -10.37 0.05 -5.46
CA TRP A 186 -10.55 0.17 -4.00
C TRP A 186 -11.54 1.27 -3.56
N GLN A 187 -12.32 1.86 -4.47
CA GLN A 187 -13.20 3.03 -4.23
C GLN A 187 -12.43 4.29 -3.79
N ARG A 188 -11.22 4.50 -4.31
CA ARG A 188 -10.41 5.69 -3.99
C ARG A 188 -11.13 7.00 -4.30
N ASN A 189 -11.89 7.04 -5.39
CA ASN A 189 -12.75 8.18 -5.76
C ASN A 189 -13.77 8.57 -4.68
N ILE A 190 -14.11 7.67 -3.76
CA ILE A 190 -15.00 7.89 -2.62
C ILE A 190 -14.19 8.10 -1.34
N ALA A 191 -13.15 7.29 -1.13
CA ALA A 191 -12.37 7.28 0.10
C ALA A 191 -11.51 8.53 0.26
N TYR A 192 -10.78 8.96 -0.77
CA TYR A 192 -9.87 10.10 -0.66
C TYR A 192 -10.57 11.44 -0.33
N PRO A 193 -11.71 11.81 -0.94
CA PRO A 193 -12.47 12.98 -0.48
C PRO A 193 -12.90 12.89 0.99
N ARG A 194 -13.25 11.69 1.47
CA ARG A 194 -13.63 11.47 2.88
C ARG A 194 -12.43 11.54 3.83
N LEU A 195 -11.25 11.18 3.35
CA LEU A 195 -9.97 11.34 4.05
C LEU A 195 -9.42 12.77 3.97
N GLY A 196 -10.14 13.68 3.31
CA GLY A 196 -9.86 15.11 3.33
C GLY A 196 -8.96 15.63 2.22
N PHE A 197 -8.59 14.83 1.21
CA PHE A 197 -7.87 15.34 0.05
C PHE A 197 -8.70 16.38 -0.72
N ASP A 198 -8.05 17.46 -1.17
CA ASP A 198 -8.67 18.50 -2.00
C ASP A 198 -8.92 18.01 -3.42
N SER A 199 -8.03 17.17 -3.94
CA SER A 199 -8.16 16.58 -5.26
C SER A 199 -7.59 15.16 -5.30
N PHE A 200 -8.16 14.37 -6.22
CA PHE A 200 -7.64 13.06 -6.60
C PHE A 200 -7.65 12.94 -8.12
N LYS A 201 -6.49 12.64 -8.68
CA LYS A 201 -6.32 12.30 -10.09
C LYS A 201 -6.01 10.82 -10.28
N CYS A 202 -6.45 10.27 -11.40
CA CYS A 202 -6.17 8.89 -11.80
C CYS A 202 -5.43 8.86 -13.15
N GLY A 203 -5.18 7.67 -13.70
CA GLY A 203 -4.45 7.53 -14.96
C GLY A 203 -5.09 8.26 -16.13
N GLU A 204 -6.43 8.38 -16.18
CA GLU A 204 -7.14 9.13 -17.22
C GLU A 204 -6.93 10.65 -17.10
N ASP A 205 -6.55 11.14 -15.94
CA ASP A 205 -6.38 12.56 -15.62
C ASP A 205 -4.91 13.02 -15.68
N MET A 206 -3.98 12.16 -16.11
CA MET A 206 -2.57 12.51 -16.20
C MET A 206 -2.34 13.64 -17.21
N ASP A 207 -1.53 14.60 -16.79
CA ASP A 207 -1.17 15.79 -17.59
C ASP A 207 0.10 15.59 -18.41
N VAL A 208 0.85 14.52 -18.11
CA VAL A 208 2.10 14.15 -18.78
C VAL A 208 1.92 12.95 -19.72
N PRO A 209 2.77 12.79 -20.75
CA PRO A 209 2.74 11.62 -21.61
C PRO A 209 2.94 10.32 -20.80
N GLN A 210 2.11 9.32 -21.09
CA GLN A 210 2.19 8.03 -20.43
C GLN A 210 3.06 7.05 -21.23
N THR A 211 3.98 6.40 -20.55
CA THR A 211 4.65 5.18 -21.01
C THR A 211 4.22 4.00 -20.15
N GLU A 212 4.32 2.80 -20.70
CA GLU A 212 3.88 1.59 -20.01
C GLU A 212 5.02 0.59 -19.87
N GLU A 213 5.03 -0.10 -18.75
CA GLU A 213 5.80 -1.30 -18.51
C GLU A 213 4.83 -2.46 -18.24
N HIS A 214 5.01 -3.55 -18.94
CA HIS A 214 4.17 -4.78 -18.90
C HIS A 214 2.63 -4.57 -18.79
N GLY A 215 2.13 -3.49 -19.37
CA GLY A 215 0.70 -3.16 -19.44
C GLY A 215 0.20 -2.25 -18.33
N TYR A 216 1.09 -1.66 -17.55
CA TYR A 216 0.77 -0.64 -16.55
C TYR A 216 1.56 0.64 -16.82
N VAL A 217 1.03 1.78 -16.40
CA VAL A 217 1.74 3.06 -16.44
C VAL A 217 3.06 2.93 -15.70
N SER A 218 4.14 3.38 -16.36
CA SER A 218 5.49 3.29 -15.79
C SER A 218 5.69 4.26 -14.63
N ASP A 219 6.55 3.89 -13.69
CA ASP A 219 6.96 4.79 -12.59
C ASP A 219 7.72 6.03 -13.12
N ASP A 220 8.31 5.95 -14.30
CA ASP A 220 8.91 7.11 -14.97
C ASP A 220 7.85 8.17 -15.29
N SER A 221 6.74 7.76 -15.90
CA SER A 221 5.61 8.67 -16.18
C SER A 221 4.87 9.09 -14.91
N ASP A 222 4.73 8.19 -13.94
CA ASP A 222 4.10 8.48 -12.64
C ASP A 222 4.89 9.57 -11.90
N PHE A 223 6.21 9.47 -11.86
CA PHE A 223 7.04 10.47 -11.19
C PHE A 223 7.16 11.79 -11.97
N GLU A 224 7.02 11.75 -13.29
CA GLU A 224 6.85 12.98 -14.07
C GLU A 224 5.52 13.68 -13.72
N GLN A 225 4.44 12.94 -13.45
CA GLN A 225 3.19 13.53 -12.96
C GLN A 225 3.37 14.14 -11.55
N ILE A 226 4.14 13.51 -10.66
CA ILE A 226 4.48 14.10 -9.35
C ILE A 226 5.19 15.45 -9.54
N ILE A 227 6.14 15.53 -10.45
CA ILE A 227 6.83 16.80 -10.79
C ILE A 227 5.83 17.82 -11.32
N TRP A 228 4.96 17.41 -12.21
CA TRP A 228 3.92 18.29 -12.76
C TRP A 228 3.00 18.85 -11.66
N GLU A 229 2.54 18.01 -10.73
CA GLU A 229 1.71 18.42 -9.59
C GLU A 229 2.44 19.45 -8.70
N PHE A 230 3.73 19.27 -8.49
CA PHE A 230 4.54 20.22 -7.73
C PHE A 230 4.70 21.56 -8.48
N GLU A 231 4.95 21.53 -9.78
CA GLU A 231 5.11 22.75 -10.59
C GLU A 231 3.79 23.55 -10.77
N HIS A 232 2.65 22.88 -10.60
CA HIS A 232 1.32 23.48 -10.80
C HIS A 232 0.52 23.64 -9.50
N LYS A 233 1.21 23.59 -8.34
CA LYS A 233 0.62 23.99 -7.06
C LYS A 233 0.54 25.51 -6.96
N ASP A 234 -0.22 26.04 -5.99
CA ASP A 234 -0.09 27.44 -5.60
C ASP A 234 1.31 27.71 -5.03
N GLU A 235 2.02 28.70 -5.56
CA GLU A 235 3.40 29.02 -5.14
C GLU A 235 3.51 29.39 -3.65
N SER A 236 2.46 29.91 -3.06
CA SER A 236 2.42 30.34 -1.65
C SER A 236 1.98 29.24 -0.69
N THR A 237 1.53 28.11 -1.19
CA THR A 237 0.92 27.04 -0.40
C THR A 237 1.79 25.78 -0.43
N PRO A 238 2.17 25.22 0.72
CA PRO A 238 2.89 23.95 0.76
C PRO A 238 1.98 22.82 0.27
N LEU A 239 2.56 21.87 -0.44
CA LEU A 239 1.87 20.72 -1.02
C LEU A 239 2.07 19.48 -0.15
N PHE A 240 0.99 18.77 0.15
CA PHE A 240 1.02 17.36 0.49
C PHE A 240 0.49 16.55 -0.70
N LEU A 241 1.36 15.80 -1.35
CA LEU A 241 1.02 14.89 -2.43
C LEU A 241 1.19 13.45 -1.95
N PHE A 242 0.10 12.67 -1.98
CA PHE A 242 0.14 11.23 -1.75
C PHE A 242 -0.02 10.51 -3.09
N ASN A 243 0.99 9.76 -3.46
CA ASN A 243 1.02 8.97 -4.69
C ASN A 243 1.04 7.48 -4.36
N VAL A 244 0.29 6.70 -5.14
CA VAL A 244 0.32 5.23 -5.11
C VAL A 244 0.63 4.75 -6.51
N THR A 245 1.79 4.13 -6.71
CA THR A 245 2.22 3.69 -8.04
C THR A 245 1.49 2.43 -8.52
N ILE A 246 1.73 1.97 -9.75
CA ILE A 246 1.11 0.76 -10.30
C ILE A 246 2.07 -0.10 -11.14
N GLN A 247 3.23 0.43 -11.56
CA GLN A 247 4.12 -0.28 -12.46
C GLN A 247 4.44 -1.71 -12.01
N ASN A 248 4.72 -1.90 -10.71
CA ASN A 248 5.13 -3.21 -10.18
C ASN A 248 3.97 -4.15 -9.84
N HIS A 249 2.72 -3.82 -10.24
CA HIS A 249 1.55 -4.68 -10.00
C HIS A 249 1.69 -6.04 -10.71
N GLY A 250 1.28 -7.14 -10.05
CA GLY A 250 1.27 -8.49 -10.66
C GLY A 250 0.29 -8.56 -11.85
N SER A 251 0.28 -9.57 -12.72
CA SER A 251 1.13 -10.75 -12.71
C SER A 251 2.32 -10.56 -13.66
N TYR A 252 3.48 -11.04 -13.31
CA TYR A 252 4.72 -10.95 -14.08
C TYR A 252 4.78 -12.08 -15.10
N THR A 253 3.93 -12.02 -16.13
CA THR A 253 3.70 -13.12 -17.08
C THR A 253 3.85 -12.70 -18.54
N VAL A 254 4.46 -11.55 -18.79
CA VAL A 254 4.77 -11.15 -20.16
C VAL A 254 5.82 -12.09 -20.72
N GLU A 255 5.45 -12.78 -21.80
CA GLU A 255 6.36 -13.68 -22.52
C GLU A 255 7.49 -12.86 -23.16
N ASP A 256 8.70 -13.38 -23.10
CA ASP A 256 9.91 -12.74 -23.66
C ASP A 256 10.15 -11.31 -23.12
N TYR A 257 9.69 -11.01 -21.89
CA TYR A 257 10.03 -9.73 -21.24
C TYR A 257 11.54 -9.61 -21.10
N PRO A 258 12.16 -8.49 -21.56
CA PRO A 258 13.61 -8.33 -21.52
C PRO A 258 14.07 -8.15 -20.07
N ALA A 259 14.44 -9.25 -19.42
CA ALA A 259 14.93 -9.23 -18.06
C ALA A 259 16.36 -8.66 -18.02
N GLU A 260 16.51 -7.43 -17.51
CA GLU A 260 17.79 -6.75 -17.35
C GLU A 260 18.45 -7.22 -16.05
N VAL A 261 17.68 -7.39 -14.97
CA VAL A 261 18.15 -7.95 -13.71
C VAL A 261 17.78 -9.43 -13.63
N GLN A 262 18.80 -10.29 -13.51
CA GLN A 262 18.64 -11.75 -13.51
C GLN A 262 19.31 -12.39 -12.30
N LEU A 263 18.93 -13.64 -12.01
CA LEU A 263 19.66 -14.46 -11.07
C LEU A 263 20.99 -14.90 -11.69
N ALA A 264 22.11 -14.46 -11.14
CA ALA A 264 23.44 -14.69 -11.71
C ALA A 264 23.81 -16.18 -11.81
N ASP A 265 23.33 -17.01 -10.86
CA ASP A 265 23.62 -18.44 -10.83
C ASP A 265 22.77 -19.25 -11.83
N GLU A 266 21.57 -18.79 -12.14
CA GLU A 266 20.55 -19.49 -12.93
C GLU A 266 19.75 -18.49 -13.80
N PRO A 267 20.40 -17.78 -14.76
CA PRO A 267 19.73 -16.78 -15.60
C PRO A 267 18.59 -17.39 -16.41
N GLY A 268 17.43 -16.76 -16.43
CA GLY A 268 16.24 -17.21 -17.15
C GLY A 268 15.47 -18.36 -16.48
N ALA A 269 15.97 -18.92 -15.36
CA ALA A 269 15.29 -20.03 -14.69
C ALA A 269 14.00 -19.61 -13.97
N TYR A 270 13.87 -18.31 -13.63
CA TYR A 270 12.73 -17.76 -12.89
C TYR A 270 12.19 -16.50 -13.56
N PRO A 271 11.62 -16.59 -14.77
CA PRO A 271 11.29 -15.43 -15.60
C PRO A 271 10.37 -14.43 -14.90
N LYS A 272 9.41 -14.90 -14.09
CA LYS A 272 8.52 -14.02 -13.32
C LYS A 272 9.26 -13.23 -12.24
N ALA A 273 10.27 -13.83 -11.61
CA ALA A 273 11.07 -13.15 -10.61
C ALA A 273 12.01 -12.13 -11.27
N GLU A 274 12.63 -12.52 -12.38
CA GLU A 274 13.54 -11.65 -13.14
C GLU A 274 12.79 -10.49 -13.79
N GLN A 275 11.55 -10.69 -14.26
CA GLN A 275 10.68 -9.60 -14.69
C GLN A 275 10.41 -8.60 -13.55
N TYR A 276 10.03 -9.09 -12.36
CA TYR A 276 9.81 -8.23 -11.21
C TYR A 276 11.08 -7.46 -10.80
N LEU A 277 12.23 -8.14 -10.74
CA LEU A 277 13.51 -7.51 -10.39
C LEU A 277 13.88 -6.39 -11.37
N THR A 278 13.62 -6.62 -12.66
CA THR A 278 13.81 -5.60 -13.70
C THR A 278 12.86 -4.41 -13.53
N LEU A 279 11.59 -4.67 -13.19
CA LEU A 279 10.63 -3.59 -12.90
C LEU A 279 11.05 -2.78 -11.67
N ALA A 280 11.50 -3.44 -10.61
CA ALA A 280 12.03 -2.78 -9.42
C ALA A 280 13.27 -1.91 -9.75
N ASN A 281 14.14 -2.39 -10.64
CA ASN A 281 15.29 -1.60 -11.11
C ASN A 281 14.84 -0.35 -11.89
N LYS A 282 13.84 -0.48 -12.75
CA LYS A 282 13.25 0.67 -13.47
C LYS A 282 12.63 1.70 -12.51
N THR A 283 11.98 1.23 -11.43
CA THR A 283 11.51 2.12 -10.35
C THR A 283 12.68 2.88 -9.71
N ASP A 284 13.79 2.20 -9.41
CA ASP A 284 14.99 2.79 -8.81
C ASP A 284 15.60 3.88 -9.70
N GLU A 285 15.62 3.64 -11.02
CA GLU A 285 16.07 4.63 -12.02
C GLU A 285 15.13 5.84 -12.13
N ALA A 286 13.81 5.59 -12.13
CA ALA A 286 12.81 6.65 -12.14
C ALA A 286 12.89 7.48 -10.84
N PHE A 287 13.04 6.84 -9.69
CA PHE A 287 13.20 7.51 -8.41
C PHE A 287 14.46 8.37 -8.35
N LYS A 288 15.56 7.91 -8.99
CA LYS A 288 16.76 8.74 -9.13
C LYS A 288 16.47 10.07 -9.85
N LYS A 289 15.73 10.03 -10.95
CA LYS A 289 15.36 11.24 -11.69
C LYS A 289 14.51 12.19 -10.83
N LEU A 290 13.57 11.63 -10.05
CA LEU A 290 12.76 12.40 -9.11
C LEU A 290 13.60 13.09 -8.04
N ILE A 291 14.53 12.37 -7.43
CA ILE A 291 15.46 12.93 -6.44
C ILE A 291 16.36 14.01 -7.07
N ASP A 292 16.89 13.77 -8.26
CA ASP A 292 17.72 14.75 -8.98
C ASP A 292 16.92 16.04 -9.25
N TYR A 293 15.65 15.92 -9.64
CA TYR A 293 14.75 17.06 -9.84
C TYR A 293 14.54 17.87 -8.54
N PHE A 294 14.10 17.22 -7.46
CA PHE A 294 13.81 17.91 -6.20
C PHE A 294 15.06 18.46 -5.52
N SER A 295 16.22 17.82 -5.72
CA SER A 295 17.51 18.33 -5.23
C SER A 295 17.94 19.65 -5.88
N ALA A 296 17.41 19.94 -7.06
CA ALA A 296 17.68 21.19 -7.76
C ALA A 296 16.68 22.31 -7.42
N GLN A 297 15.62 22.00 -6.68
CA GLN A 297 14.61 22.98 -6.29
C GLN A 297 15.07 23.82 -5.10
N THR A 298 14.54 25.05 -5.01
CA THR A 298 14.80 25.96 -3.88
C THR A 298 13.78 25.79 -2.76
N GLU A 299 12.59 25.25 -3.06
CA GLU A 299 11.57 24.95 -2.08
C GLU A 299 11.94 23.68 -1.31
N PRO A 300 11.98 23.71 0.01
CA PRO A 300 12.21 22.51 0.81
C PRO A 300 11.13 21.47 0.55
N THR A 301 11.55 20.25 0.23
CA THR A 301 10.63 19.14 -0.03
C THR A 301 11.12 17.88 0.68
N ILE A 302 10.22 17.23 1.40
CA ILE A 302 10.41 15.93 2.00
C ILE A 302 9.86 14.87 1.04
N LEU A 303 10.72 13.97 0.58
CA LEU A 303 10.31 12.80 -0.18
C LEU A 303 10.29 11.57 0.74
N VAL A 304 9.17 10.88 0.78
CA VAL A 304 9.00 9.62 1.50
C VAL A 304 8.62 8.55 0.49
N MET A 305 9.37 7.45 0.42
CA MET A 305 9.01 6.31 -0.43
C MET A 305 9.03 5.02 0.38
N PHE A 306 7.99 4.20 0.25
CA PHE A 306 7.86 2.91 0.92
C PHE A 306 7.00 1.96 0.09
N GLY A 307 7.11 0.65 0.35
CA GLY A 307 6.30 -0.36 -0.32
C GLY A 307 4.95 -0.55 0.35
N ASP A 308 3.92 -0.86 -0.43
CA ASP A 308 2.58 -1.18 0.07
C ASP A 308 2.49 -2.61 0.63
N HIS A 309 3.13 -3.56 -0.02
CA HIS A 309 3.23 -4.96 0.38
C HIS A 309 4.30 -5.69 -0.44
N GLN A 310 4.63 -6.90 -0.03
CA GLN A 310 5.46 -7.79 -0.84
C GLN A 310 4.65 -8.43 -1.96
N ARG A 311 5.29 -8.78 -3.08
CA ARG A 311 4.62 -9.52 -4.15
C ARG A 311 4.23 -10.95 -3.69
N PRO A 312 3.10 -11.52 -4.16
CA PRO A 312 2.59 -12.82 -3.72
C PRO A 312 3.58 -13.98 -3.89
N SER A 313 4.39 -13.95 -4.94
CA SER A 313 5.33 -15.02 -5.27
C SER A 313 6.68 -14.93 -4.53
N SER A 314 6.98 -13.85 -3.81
CA SER A 314 8.25 -13.68 -3.09
C SER A 314 8.46 -14.76 -2.04
N ARG A 315 7.44 -15.10 -1.26
CA ARG A 315 7.51 -16.16 -0.25
C ARG A 315 7.80 -17.53 -0.84
N ASN A 316 7.10 -17.90 -1.90
CA ASN A 316 7.28 -19.20 -2.57
C ASN A 316 8.64 -19.30 -3.27
N PHE A 317 9.13 -18.23 -3.86
CA PHE A 317 10.44 -18.15 -4.48
C PHE A 317 11.55 -18.32 -3.45
N SER A 318 11.53 -17.57 -2.35
CA SER A 318 12.51 -17.65 -1.26
C SER A 318 12.54 -19.04 -0.62
N ILE A 319 11.37 -19.64 -0.34
CA ILE A 319 11.27 -20.97 0.27
C ILE A 319 11.85 -22.04 -0.68
N ARG A 320 11.49 -22.02 -1.96
CA ARG A 320 11.98 -23.01 -2.92
C ARG A 320 13.50 -22.94 -3.08
N ARG A 321 14.07 -21.75 -3.15
CA ARG A 321 15.52 -21.59 -3.30
C ARG A 321 16.29 -22.00 -2.04
N THR A 322 15.78 -21.67 -0.86
CA THR A 322 16.36 -22.10 0.42
C THR A 322 16.35 -23.64 0.55
N VAL A 323 15.27 -24.29 0.15
CA VAL A 323 15.18 -25.76 0.17
C VAL A 323 16.12 -26.39 -0.86
N SER A 324 16.22 -25.84 -2.09
CA SER A 324 17.12 -26.32 -3.13
C SER A 324 18.60 -26.24 -2.72
N ARG A 325 19.01 -25.21 -1.99
CA ARG A 325 20.40 -25.08 -1.48
C ARG A 325 20.72 -26.03 -0.31
N ARG A 326 19.73 -26.47 0.46
CA ARG A 326 19.94 -27.44 1.56
C ARG A 326 20.03 -28.89 1.08
N THR A 327 19.64 -29.18 -0.15
CA THR A 327 19.67 -30.52 -0.76
C THR A 327 20.85 -30.73 -1.69
N ARG A 328 21.74 -29.78 -1.85
CA ARG A 328 23.02 -29.87 -2.52
C ARG A 328 24.15 -29.77 -1.47
#